data_bb1b97c2fbc6d56d910445389972f4fd
#
_entry.id   bb1b97c2fbc6d56d910445389972f4fd
#
_cell.length_a   1.000
_cell.length_b   1.000
_cell.length_c   1.000
_cell.angle_alpha   90.00
_cell.angle_beta   90.00
_cell.angle_gamma   90.00
#
_symmetry.space_group_name_H-M   'P 1'
#
loop_
_entity.id
_entity.type
_entity.pdbx_description
1 polymer ?
#
loop_
_entity_poly.entity_id
_entity_poly.type
_entity_poly.pdbx_seq_one_letter_code
_entity_poly.pdbx_strand_id
1 'polypeptide(L)'
;MDPEMLAKLVFCFENDPERSDGIISGAQDSIGICMPGLVRHYYDNRFWPLKIESCQDPAVLDWLEEHLCMIPMEPRRPGCSVVEGKDITKEKVEALAAAASDCWEAILRRDLDGFAAAYRASFEAQVAMFPAMIQGCVQEYIDKYSAMPGVLAWKMPGAGGGGYLALVCSGRESFPEGAIELKIRRA
;
A
#
# COMPACT_ATOMS: atom_id res chain seq x y z
N MET A 1 -0.39 -2.73 26.17
CA MET A 1 -0.05 -1.37 25.65
C MET A 1 -1.01 -1.10 24.52
N ASP A 2 -1.58 0.08 24.49
CA ASP A 2 -2.45 0.51 23.40
C ASP A 2 -1.69 0.49 22.07
N PRO A 3 -2.24 -0.13 20.99
CA PRO A 3 -1.55 -0.25 19.70
C PRO A 3 -1.17 1.10 19.07
N GLU A 4 -2.01 2.13 19.22
CA GLU A 4 -1.69 3.47 18.71
C GLU A 4 -0.54 4.12 19.48
N MET A 5 -0.50 3.94 20.81
CA MET A 5 0.64 4.39 21.62
C MET A 5 1.93 3.70 21.17
N LEU A 6 1.89 2.39 20.94
CA LEU A 6 3.04 1.63 20.45
C LEU A 6 3.50 2.16 19.09
N ALA A 7 2.56 2.40 18.16
CA ALA A 7 2.88 2.97 16.85
C ALA A 7 3.56 4.34 16.95
N LYS A 8 3.10 5.20 17.86
CA LYS A 8 3.74 6.51 18.13
C LYS A 8 5.16 6.36 18.67
N LEU A 9 5.39 5.40 19.56
CA LEU A 9 6.73 5.13 20.09
C LEU A 9 7.67 4.65 18.98
N VAL A 10 7.22 3.73 18.11
CA VAL A 10 8.00 3.26 16.96
C VAL A 10 8.30 4.41 16.02
N PHE A 11 7.31 5.23 15.67
CA PHE A 11 7.50 6.41 14.83
C PHE A 11 8.52 7.39 15.41
N CYS A 12 8.45 7.70 16.71
CA CYS A 12 9.42 8.57 17.37
C CYS A 12 10.82 7.97 17.39
N PHE A 13 10.94 6.65 17.58
CA PHE A 13 12.22 5.95 17.57
C PHE A 13 12.90 5.97 16.19
N GLU A 14 12.12 5.74 15.12
CA GLU A 14 12.62 5.78 13.75
C GLU A 14 13.03 7.19 13.31
N ASN A 15 12.40 8.22 13.87
CA ASN A 15 12.66 9.62 13.56
C ASN A 15 13.49 10.35 14.62
N ASP A 16 14.17 9.61 15.49
CA ASP A 16 15.10 10.18 16.48
C ASP A 16 16.23 10.93 15.75
N PRO A 17 16.44 12.24 16.03
CA PRO A 17 17.47 13.05 15.39
C PRO A 17 18.89 12.50 15.52
N GLU A 18 19.17 11.72 16.57
CA GLU A 18 20.48 11.09 16.76
C GLU A 18 20.68 9.84 15.86
N ARG A 19 19.61 9.32 15.24
CA ARG A 19 19.59 8.09 14.46
C ARG A 19 19.20 8.28 13.00
N SER A 20 18.43 9.32 12.71
CA SER A 20 17.96 9.64 11.38
C SER A 20 18.94 10.60 10.68
N ASP A 21 19.07 10.41 9.34
CA ASP A 21 19.86 11.34 8.49
C ASP A 21 19.15 12.69 8.27
N GLY A 22 18.26 13.09 9.18
CA GLY A 22 17.45 14.30 9.09
C GLY A 22 16.23 14.16 8.15
N ILE A 23 16.00 12.97 7.58
CA ILE A 23 14.81 12.65 6.77
C ILE A 23 13.77 12.01 7.69
N ILE A 24 12.60 12.64 7.79
CA ILE A 24 11.50 12.10 8.58
C ILE A 24 10.77 11.03 7.77
N SER A 25 10.77 9.80 8.29
CA SER A 25 9.97 8.70 7.76
C SER A 25 8.47 8.93 8.04
N GLY A 26 7.60 8.53 7.12
CA GLY A 26 6.15 8.61 7.34
C GLY A 26 5.66 7.61 8.40
N ALA A 27 4.54 7.92 9.05
CA ALA A 27 3.96 7.09 10.12
C ALA A 27 3.27 5.80 9.61
N GLN A 28 3.21 5.57 8.30
CA GLN A 28 2.44 4.45 7.71
C GLN A 28 2.95 3.08 8.18
N ASP A 29 4.26 2.89 8.17
CA ASP A 29 4.88 1.60 8.51
C ASP A 29 4.73 1.31 10.01
N SER A 30 5.01 2.29 10.87
CA SER A 30 4.85 2.15 12.31
C SER A 30 3.39 1.85 12.72
N ILE A 31 2.42 2.50 12.06
CA ILE A 31 0.99 2.23 12.28
C ILE A 31 0.62 0.84 11.73
N GLY A 32 1.02 0.49 10.52
CA GLY A 32 0.73 -0.81 9.90
C GLY A 32 1.31 -2.00 10.67
N ILE A 33 2.47 -1.82 11.30
CA ILE A 33 3.09 -2.85 12.15
C ILE A 33 2.35 -3.00 13.48
N CYS A 34 1.86 -1.91 14.06
CA CYS A 34 1.32 -1.92 15.42
C CYS A 34 -0.20 -2.11 15.49
N MET A 35 -0.94 -1.58 14.51
CA MET A 35 -2.40 -1.64 14.50
C MET A 35 -2.90 -2.97 13.92
N PRO A 36 -3.91 -3.63 14.54
CA PRO A 36 -4.55 -4.81 13.95
C PRO A 36 -5.61 -4.42 12.91
N GLY A 37 -5.92 -5.36 12.03
CA GLY A 37 -6.96 -5.21 11.01
C GLY A 37 -6.54 -4.40 9.80
N LEU A 38 -7.53 -3.97 9.03
CA LEU A 38 -7.36 -3.04 7.92
C LEU A 38 -7.43 -1.61 8.48
N VAL A 39 -6.44 -0.76 8.15
CA VAL A 39 -6.28 0.55 8.76
C VAL A 39 -6.31 1.65 7.69
N ARG A 40 -7.08 2.72 7.96
CA ARG A 40 -7.16 3.94 7.13
C ARG A 40 -6.65 5.12 7.92
N HIS A 41 -5.77 5.91 7.29
CA HIS A 41 -5.17 7.09 7.90
C HIS A 41 -5.66 8.37 7.21
N TYR A 42 -5.95 9.41 8.01
CA TYR A 42 -6.32 10.74 7.54
C TYR A 42 -5.23 11.74 7.90
N TYR A 43 -4.62 12.37 6.90
CA TYR A 43 -3.53 13.32 7.08
C TYR A 43 -3.97 14.76 6.79
N ASP A 44 -3.39 15.70 7.52
CA ASP A 44 -3.60 17.15 7.40
C ASP A 44 -2.27 17.93 7.25
N ASN A 45 -1.35 17.42 6.47
CA ASN A 45 0.04 17.90 6.30
C ASN A 45 0.95 17.68 7.51
N ARG A 46 0.53 16.92 8.53
CA ARG A 46 1.37 16.48 9.63
C ARG A 46 1.99 15.11 9.33
N PHE A 47 3.09 14.80 10.01
CA PHE A 47 3.72 13.47 9.89
C PHE A 47 2.91 12.36 10.58
N TRP A 48 2.15 12.70 11.62
CA TRP A 48 1.21 11.79 12.29
C TRP A 48 -0.21 12.07 11.80
N PRO A 49 -1.02 11.03 11.51
CA PRO A 49 -2.38 11.24 11.02
C PRO A 49 -3.29 11.91 12.05
N LEU A 50 -4.22 12.73 11.56
CA LEU A 50 -5.26 13.35 12.36
C LEU A 50 -6.22 12.33 12.95
N LYS A 51 -6.53 11.28 12.18
CA LYS A 51 -7.46 10.21 12.55
C LYS A 51 -6.98 8.88 11.97
N ILE A 52 -7.16 7.82 12.73
CA ILE A 52 -6.93 6.44 12.31
C ILE A 52 -8.24 5.69 12.46
N GLU A 53 -8.70 5.03 11.40
CA GLU A 53 -9.82 4.11 11.43
C GLU A 53 -9.30 2.69 11.25
N SER A 54 -9.87 1.72 11.99
CA SER A 54 -9.53 0.31 11.88
C SER A 54 -10.80 -0.51 11.67
N CYS A 55 -10.77 -1.39 10.66
CA CYS A 55 -11.77 -2.44 10.47
C CYS A 55 -11.19 -3.76 10.95
N GLN A 56 -11.89 -4.41 11.89
CA GLN A 56 -11.52 -5.72 12.43
C GLN A 56 -12.61 -6.77 12.20
N ASP A 57 -13.58 -6.48 11.33
CA ASP A 57 -14.61 -7.44 10.95
C ASP A 57 -13.95 -8.67 10.28
N PRO A 58 -14.03 -9.87 10.91
CA PRO A 58 -13.42 -11.08 10.36
C PRO A 58 -13.86 -11.37 8.92
N ALA A 59 -15.13 -11.12 8.59
CA ALA A 59 -15.65 -11.39 7.25
C ALA A 59 -15.02 -10.48 6.18
N VAL A 60 -14.68 -9.24 6.53
CA VAL A 60 -13.99 -8.30 5.65
C VAL A 60 -12.52 -8.69 5.52
N LEU A 61 -11.86 -9.03 6.63
CA LEU A 61 -10.45 -9.38 6.64
C LEU A 61 -10.19 -10.71 5.92
N ASP A 62 -11.02 -11.74 6.15
CA ASP A 62 -10.92 -13.02 5.46
C ASP A 62 -11.15 -12.86 3.96
N TRP A 63 -12.15 -12.06 3.57
CA TRP A 63 -12.41 -11.73 2.18
C TRP A 63 -11.20 -11.01 1.53
N LEU A 64 -10.59 -10.05 2.22
CA LEU A 64 -9.41 -9.36 1.69
C LEU A 64 -8.20 -10.30 1.53
N GLU A 65 -7.98 -11.21 2.50
CA GLU A 65 -6.95 -12.26 2.41
C GLU A 65 -7.20 -13.26 1.27
N GLU A 66 -8.45 -13.43 0.84
CA GLU A 66 -8.81 -14.31 -0.29
C GLU A 66 -8.50 -13.67 -1.64
N HIS A 67 -8.48 -12.34 -1.71
CA HIS A 67 -8.34 -11.60 -2.98
C HIS A 67 -7.03 -10.85 -3.13
N LEU A 68 -6.18 -10.79 -2.11
CA LEU A 68 -4.94 -10.01 -2.13
C LEU A 68 -3.73 -10.89 -1.86
N CYS A 69 -2.73 -10.81 -2.76
CA CYS A 69 -1.45 -11.49 -2.59
C CYS A 69 -0.28 -10.58 -2.98
N MET A 70 0.94 -11.01 -2.67
CA MET A 70 2.16 -10.28 -3.02
C MET A 70 3.10 -11.15 -3.84
N ILE A 71 3.68 -10.57 -4.87
CA ILE A 71 4.71 -11.18 -5.69
C ILE A 71 6.05 -10.59 -5.28
N PRO A 72 7.03 -11.40 -4.84
CA PRO A 72 8.38 -10.91 -4.62
C PRO A 72 9.04 -10.55 -5.96
N MET A 73 9.69 -9.40 -5.97
CA MET A 73 10.47 -8.90 -7.10
C MET A 73 11.91 -8.69 -6.68
N GLU A 74 12.76 -8.32 -7.63
CA GLU A 74 14.13 -7.91 -7.33
C GLU A 74 14.13 -6.72 -6.35
N PRO A 75 15.10 -6.67 -5.42
CA PRO A 75 15.30 -5.51 -4.56
C PRO A 75 15.55 -4.24 -5.38
N ARG A 76 15.16 -3.10 -4.84
CA ARG A 76 15.49 -1.81 -5.43
C ARG A 76 17.01 -1.70 -5.60
N ARG A 77 17.45 -1.26 -6.80
CA ARG A 77 18.88 -1.06 -7.07
C ARG A 77 19.45 0.04 -6.16
N PRO A 78 20.67 -0.14 -5.61
CA PRO A 78 21.33 0.92 -4.86
C PRO A 78 21.46 2.20 -5.72
N GLY A 79 21.19 3.36 -5.11
CA GLY A 79 21.23 4.67 -5.78
C GLY A 79 19.97 5.04 -6.59
N CYS A 80 18.99 4.15 -6.70
CA CYS A 80 17.71 4.49 -7.32
C CYS A 80 16.90 5.43 -6.40
N SER A 81 16.65 6.65 -6.86
CA SER A 81 15.78 7.59 -6.18
C SER A 81 14.35 7.48 -6.71
N VAL A 82 13.43 7.05 -5.87
CA VAL A 82 11.99 6.97 -6.24
C VAL A 82 11.29 8.33 -6.21
N VAL A 83 11.95 9.34 -5.64
CA VAL A 83 11.44 10.73 -5.60
C VAL A 83 12.00 11.59 -6.74
N GLU A 84 12.82 11.01 -7.62
CA GLU A 84 13.31 11.71 -8.80
C GLU A 84 12.17 11.99 -9.76
N GLY A 85 12.12 13.21 -10.29
CA GLY A 85 11.04 13.64 -11.18
C GLY A 85 9.66 13.74 -10.52
N LYS A 86 9.59 13.82 -9.18
CA LYS A 86 8.33 13.99 -8.47
C LYS A 86 7.58 15.22 -8.95
N ASP A 87 6.28 15.04 -9.18
CA ASP A 87 5.36 16.10 -9.61
C ASP A 87 4.08 16.03 -8.74
N ILE A 88 4.16 16.68 -7.59
CA ILE A 88 3.09 16.68 -6.59
C ILE A 88 2.26 17.94 -6.78
N THR A 89 1.04 17.78 -7.28
CA THR A 89 0.04 18.85 -7.37
C THR A 89 -1.16 18.53 -6.48
N LYS A 90 -1.95 19.56 -6.19
CA LYS A 90 -3.16 19.41 -5.39
C LYS A 90 -4.12 18.39 -6.02
N GLU A 91 -4.32 18.47 -7.34
CA GLU A 91 -5.21 17.61 -8.10
C GLU A 91 -4.79 16.13 -8.03
N LYS A 92 -3.48 15.86 -8.11
CA LYS A 92 -2.94 14.49 -8.00
C LYS A 92 -3.08 13.94 -6.59
N VAL A 93 -2.87 14.77 -5.58
CA VAL A 93 -3.09 14.38 -4.17
C VAL A 93 -4.58 14.09 -3.91
N GLU A 94 -5.48 14.94 -4.42
CA GLU A 94 -6.93 14.73 -4.30
C GLU A 94 -7.37 13.45 -5.04
N ALA A 95 -6.82 13.16 -6.22
CA ALA A 95 -7.09 11.92 -6.94
C ALA A 95 -6.64 10.68 -6.16
N LEU A 96 -5.45 10.70 -5.55
CA LEU A 96 -4.98 9.61 -4.70
C LEU A 96 -5.87 9.43 -3.46
N ALA A 97 -6.28 10.53 -2.83
CA ALA A 97 -7.15 10.50 -1.65
C ALA A 97 -8.54 9.96 -1.99
N ALA A 98 -9.11 10.34 -3.13
CA ALA A 98 -10.39 9.81 -3.62
C ALA A 98 -10.28 8.30 -3.89
N ALA A 99 -9.28 7.85 -4.65
CA ALA A 99 -9.05 6.44 -4.93
C ALA A 99 -8.84 5.60 -3.64
N ALA A 100 -8.14 6.14 -2.65
CA ALA A 100 -7.98 5.49 -1.35
C ALA A 100 -9.31 5.39 -0.58
N SER A 101 -10.17 6.39 -0.68
CA SER A 101 -11.52 6.39 -0.11
C SER A 101 -12.40 5.32 -0.76
N ASP A 102 -12.42 5.29 -2.09
CA ASP A 102 -13.19 4.31 -2.86
C ASP A 102 -12.72 2.88 -2.58
N CYS A 103 -11.40 2.69 -2.47
CA CYS A 103 -10.79 1.42 -2.11
C CYS A 103 -11.27 0.93 -0.73
N TRP A 104 -11.24 1.81 0.28
CA TRP A 104 -11.74 1.50 1.63
C TRP A 104 -13.20 1.06 1.61
N GLU A 105 -14.07 1.85 0.96
CA GLU A 105 -15.50 1.58 0.87
C GLU A 105 -15.80 0.29 0.11
N ALA A 106 -15.08 0.01 -0.98
CA ALA A 106 -15.23 -1.21 -1.74
C ALA A 106 -14.84 -2.45 -0.90
N ILE A 107 -13.73 -2.39 -0.16
CA ILE A 107 -13.31 -3.48 0.73
C ILE A 107 -14.36 -3.73 1.83
N LEU A 108 -14.87 -2.70 2.48
CA LEU A 108 -15.89 -2.85 3.53
C LEU A 108 -17.17 -3.51 3.00
N ARG A 109 -17.55 -3.21 1.75
CA ARG A 109 -18.70 -3.85 1.08
C ARG A 109 -18.37 -5.19 0.44
N ARG A 110 -17.10 -5.60 0.43
CA ARG A 110 -16.61 -6.79 -0.26
C ARG A 110 -16.95 -6.77 -1.76
N ASP A 111 -16.88 -5.58 -2.35
CA ASP A 111 -17.10 -5.31 -3.77
C ASP A 111 -15.76 -5.47 -4.51
N LEU A 112 -15.57 -6.64 -5.15
CA LEU A 112 -14.30 -6.98 -5.78
C LEU A 112 -13.99 -6.11 -7.00
N ASP A 113 -14.97 -5.80 -7.83
CA ASP A 113 -14.80 -4.96 -9.01
C ASP A 113 -14.46 -3.52 -8.61
N GLY A 114 -15.19 -2.97 -7.63
CA GLY A 114 -14.92 -1.66 -7.04
C GLY A 114 -13.54 -1.60 -6.39
N PHE A 115 -13.15 -2.64 -5.65
CA PHE A 115 -11.82 -2.73 -5.04
C PHE A 115 -10.72 -2.75 -6.10
N ALA A 116 -10.83 -3.59 -7.13
CA ALA A 116 -9.84 -3.68 -8.20
C ALA A 116 -9.70 -2.35 -8.95
N ALA A 117 -10.83 -1.70 -9.28
CA ALA A 117 -10.83 -0.40 -9.96
C ALA A 117 -10.16 0.69 -9.12
N ALA A 118 -10.55 0.82 -7.84
CA ALA A 118 -9.99 1.81 -6.91
C ALA A 118 -8.50 1.55 -6.61
N TYR A 119 -8.11 0.28 -6.50
CA TYR A 119 -6.72 -0.11 -6.27
C TYR A 119 -5.80 0.31 -7.42
N ARG A 120 -6.22 0.09 -8.67
CA ARG A 120 -5.52 0.58 -9.87
C ARG A 120 -5.48 2.10 -9.93
N ALA A 121 -6.61 2.77 -9.73
CA ALA A 121 -6.69 4.22 -9.72
C ALA A 121 -5.73 4.84 -8.68
N SER A 122 -5.62 4.23 -7.50
CA SER A 122 -4.69 4.68 -6.47
C SER A 122 -3.22 4.51 -6.90
N PHE A 123 -2.89 3.44 -7.64
CA PHE A 123 -1.55 3.25 -8.18
C PHE A 123 -1.23 4.25 -9.29
N GLU A 124 -2.16 4.47 -10.22
CA GLU A 124 -2.02 5.44 -11.31
C GLU A 124 -1.81 6.86 -10.77
N ALA A 125 -2.61 7.26 -9.76
CA ALA A 125 -2.45 8.56 -9.09
C ALA A 125 -1.08 8.69 -8.40
N GLN A 126 -0.60 7.61 -7.77
CA GLN A 126 0.71 7.59 -7.12
C GLN A 126 1.85 7.69 -8.15
N VAL A 127 1.78 6.94 -9.25
CA VAL A 127 2.76 6.98 -10.35
C VAL A 127 2.76 8.34 -11.03
N ALA A 128 1.60 8.98 -11.19
CA ALA A 128 1.51 10.34 -11.73
C ALA A 128 2.27 11.38 -10.87
N MET A 129 2.38 11.15 -9.56
CA MET A 129 3.19 11.99 -8.65
C MET A 129 4.65 11.54 -8.57
N PHE A 130 4.89 10.24 -8.71
CA PHE A 130 6.21 9.61 -8.52
C PHE A 130 6.52 8.65 -9.68
N PRO A 131 6.80 9.15 -10.89
CA PRO A 131 7.01 8.29 -12.07
C PRO A 131 8.18 7.31 -11.92
N ALA A 132 9.16 7.67 -11.11
CA ALA A 132 10.29 6.79 -10.80
C ALA A 132 9.93 5.52 -10.00
N MET A 133 8.69 5.36 -9.56
CA MET A 133 8.21 4.11 -8.94
C MET A 133 8.24 2.93 -9.91
N ILE A 134 8.09 3.18 -11.24
CA ILE A 134 8.10 2.15 -12.29
C ILE A 134 9.51 2.02 -12.91
N GLN A 135 10.57 2.01 -12.09
CA GLN A 135 11.94 1.82 -12.57
C GLN A 135 12.35 0.34 -12.54
N GLY A 136 13.39 0.03 -13.32
CA GLY A 136 13.99 -1.31 -13.34
C GLY A 136 13.03 -2.36 -13.87
N CYS A 137 12.89 -3.47 -13.15
CA CYS A 137 12.04 -4.61 -13.55
C CYS A 137 10.53 -4.41 -13.30
N VAL A 138 10.11 -3.31 -12.67
CA VAL A 138 8.72 -3.14 -12.22
C VAL A 138 7.73 -3.24 -13.37
N GLN A 139 8.01 -2.57 -14.51
CA GLN A 139 7.11 -2.62 -15.67
C GLN A 139 6.99 -4.04 -16.24
N GLU A 140 8.09 -4.80 -16.31
CA GLU A 140 8.07 -6.18 -16.79
C GLU A 140 7.20 -7.10 -15.90
N TYR A 141 7.27 -6.89 -14.58
CA TYR A 141 6.40 -7.60 -13.64
C TYR A 141 4.94 -7.21 -13.80
N ILE A 142 4.65 -5.92 -13.97
CA ILE A 142 3.28 -5.44 -14.23
C ILE A 142 2.75 -6.08 -15.51
N ASP A 143 3.50 -6.03 -16.61
CA ASP A 143 3.08 -6.56 -17.91
C ASP A 143 2.83 -8.08 -17.81
N LYS A 144 3.72 -8.81 -17.13
CA LYS A 144 3.59 -10.25 -16.92
C LYS A 144 2.31 -10.61 -16.15
N TYR A 145 2.10 -9.98 -15.00
CA TYR A 145 1.02 -10.39 -14.10
C TYR A 145 -0.34 -9.79 -14.48
N SER A 146 -0.38 -8.59 -15.09
CA SER A 146 -1.62 -8.01 -15.60
C SER A 146 -2.25 -8.81 -16.75
N ALA A 147 -1.46 -9.59 -17.46
CA ALA A 147 -1.95 -10.47 -18.54
C ALA A 147 -2.47 -11.83 -18.03
N MET A 148 -2.30 -12.14 -16.74
CA MET A 148 -2.72 -13.43 -16.19
C MET A 148 -4.25 -13.46 -15.94
N PRO A 149 -4.93 -14.57 -16.30
CA PRO A 149 -6.34 -14.74 -15.98
C PRO A 149 -6.58 -14.65 -14.46
N GLY A 150 -7.60 -13.90 -14.07
CA GLY A 150 -7.99 -13.73 -12.67
C GLY A 150 -7.21 -12.66 -11.90
N VAL A 151 -6.16 -12.06 -12.48
CA VAL A 151 -5.54 -10.84 -11.92
C VAL A 151 -6.34 -9.62 -12.37
N LEU A 152 -6.91 -8.89 -11.42
CA LEU A 152 -7.82 -7.78 -11.65
C LEU A 152 -7.16 -6.41 -11.48
N ALA A 153 -6.21 -6.32 -10.56
CA ALA A 153 -5.49 -5.08 -10.28
C ALA A 153 -4.10 -5.35 -9.70
N TRP A 154 -3.25 -4.34 -9.73
CA TRP A 154 -1.88 -4.38 -9.20
C TRP A 154 -1.47 -3.02 -8.65
N LYS A 155 -0.52 -3.05 -7.69
CA LYS A 155 0.07 -1.84 -7.10
C LYS A 155 1.41 -2.18 -6.45
N MET A 156 2.35 -1.22 -6.53
CA MET A 156 3.55 -1.27 -5.70
C MET A 156 3.20 -0.83 -4.28
N PRO A 157 3.38 -1.67 -3.26
CA PRO A 157 3.30 -1.20 -1.88
C PRO A 157 4.53 -0.33 -1.55
N GLY A 158 4.31 0.75 -0.80
CA GLY A 158 5.38 1.67 -0.39
C GLY A 158 5.93 2.52 -1.53
N ALA A 159 7.25 2.75 -1.51
CA ALA A 159 7.91 3.71 -2.39
C ALA A 159 8.11 3.21 -3.84
N GLY A 160 7.98 1.93 -4.12
CA GLY A 160 8.18 1.38 -5.46
C GLY A 160 9.65 1.15 -5.84
N GLY A 161 9.91 0.94 -7.12
CA GLY A 161 11.25 0.69 -7.66
C GLY A 161 11.79 -0.73 -7.43
N GLY A 162 11.02 -1.64 -6.83
CA GLY A 162 11.38 -3.04 -6.53
C GLY A 162 10.79 -3.53 -5.20
N GLY A 163 11.10 -4.74 -4.81
CA GLY A 163 10.65 -5.39 -3.59
C GLY A 163 9.41 -6.26 -3.77
N TYR A 164 8.21 -5.71 -3.82
CA TYR A 164 6.98 -6.48 -3.97
C TYR A 164 6.00 -5.79 -4.92
N LEU A 165 5.24 -6.60 -5.65
CA LEU A 165 4.05 -6.19 -6.39
C LEU A 165 2.83 -6.83 -5.71
N ALA A 166 1.90 -6.02 -5.23
CA ALA A 166 0.64 -6.51 -4.68
C ALA A 166 -0.38 -6.68 -5.81
N LEU A 167 -1.09 -7.80 -5.81
CA LEU A 167 -2.09 -8.15 -6.81
C LEU A 167 -3.46 -8.34 -6.14
N VAL A 168 -4.50 -7.80 -6.77
CA VAL A 168 -5.89 -8.16 -6.49
C VAL A 168 -6.31 -9.22 -7.49
N CYS A 169 -6.79 -10.35 -7.00
CA CYS A 169 -7.18 -11.52 -7.79
C CYS A 169 -8.65 -11.89 -7.57
N SER A 170 -9.20 -12.64 -8.51
CA SER A 170 -10.60 -13.13 -8.45
C SER A 170 -10.85 -14.10 -7.28
N GLY A 171 -9.81 -14.71 -6.74
CA GLY A 171 -9.79 -15.62 -5.61
C GLY A 171 -8.43 -16.27 -5.48
N ARG A 172 -8.21 -17.05 -4.43
CA ARG A 172 -6.91 -17.72 -4.16
C ARG A 172 -6.47 -18.64 -5.29
N GLU A 173 -7.41 -19.26 -5.99
CA GLU A 173 -7.14 -20.13 -7.14
C GLU A 173 -6.49 -19.39 -8.31
N SER A 174 -6.61 -18.07 -8.32
CA SER A 174 -5.99 -17.19 -9.32
C SER A 174 -4.66 -16.59 -8.86
N PHE A 175 -4.18 -16.94 -7.67
CA PHE A 175 -2.89 -16.46 -7.21
C PHE A 175 -1.77 -17.06 -8.08
N PRO A 176 -0.86 -16.23 -8.60
CA PRO A 176 0.27 -16.74 -9.37
C PRO A 176 1.16 -17.68 -8.55
N GLU A 177 1.84 -18.59 -9.22
CA GLU A 177 2.86 -19.45 -8.59
C GLU A 177 3.95 -18.58 -7.92
N GLY A 178 4.28 -18.91 -6.68
CA GLY A 178 5.23 -18.16 -5.86
C GLY A 178 4.66 -16.91 -5.20
N ALA A 179 3.36 -16.66 -5.33
CA ALA A 179 2.69 -15.58 -4.60
C ALA A 179 2.73 -15.84 -3.08
N ILE A 180 2.94 -14.77 -2.32
CA ILE A 180 2.87 -14.76 -0.86
C ILE A 180 1.43 -14.43 -0.47
N GLU A 181 0.76 -15.35 0.20
CA GLU A 181 -0.54 -15.12 0.81
C GLU A 181 -0.40 -14.15 1.98
N LEU A 182 -1.26 -13.16 2.03
CA LEU A 182 -1.28 -12.21 3.12
C LEU A 182 -2.10 -12.76 4.30
N LYS A 183 -1.65 -12.43 5.50
CA LYS A 183 -2.38 -12.66 6.75
C LYS A 183 -2.47 -11.35 7.50
N ILE A 184 -3.69 -10.88 7.69
CA ILE A 184 -3.95 -9.65 8.41
C ILE A 184 -4.01 -9.96 9.90
N ARG A 185 -3.24 -9.23 10.69
CA ARG A 185 -3.23 -9.43 12.15
C ARG A 185 -4.60 -9.06 12.73
N ARG A 186 -5.18 -9.96 13.49
CA ARG A 186 -6.38 -9.72 14.31
C ARG A 186 -5.97 -9.22 15.69
N ALA A 187 -6.89 -8.54 16.40
CA ALA A 187 -6.68 -8.08 17.77
C ALA A 187 -6.61 -9.23 18.76
#